data_c57ff79dfc53c402abf2d390ba888fcb
#
_entry.id   c57ff79dfc53c402abf2d390ba888fcb
#
_cell.length_a   1.000
_cell.length_b   1.000
_cell.length_c   1.000
_cell.angle_alpha   90.00
_cell.angle_beta   90.00
_cell.angle_gamma   90.00
#
_symmetry.space_group_name_H-M   'P 1'
#
loop_
_entity.id
_entity.type
_entity.pdbx_description
1 polymer ?
#
loop_
_entity_poly.entity_id
_entity_poly.type
_entity_poly.pdbx_seq_one_letter_code
_entity_poly.pdbx_strand_id
1 'polypeptide(L)'
;MNVTIIGGSGLIGTKLAPLLERAGHRVTPASPSQGVNTLTGEGLAQALAGADVVVDVSNSPSFEEQAVMQFFRTSTANLLAAEQAAGVRHHVALSVVGADRLADSGYMRAKVAQEALITGGKVPYTIVRATQFFEFLRAIAGDGAAPRVSSALFQPMAADDVAQFLASVVPQDPRNGIVEVGGPQRLPMNEAVQRAFDAHGDARRVVADAQALYFGSLLNDRSLVTSAGAQFDAITLDAWLANAGTPGAR
;
A
#
# COMPACT_ATOMS: atom_id res chain seq x y z
N MET A 1 -8.20 1.22 -21.99
CA MET A 1 -8.51 2.39 -21.13
C MET A 1 -7.23 3.19 -20.95
N ASN A 2 -7.37 4.48 -20.68
CA ASN A 2 -6.26 5.33 -20.24
C ASN A 2 -6.22 5.30 -18.70
N VAL A 3 -5.09 4.90 -18.15
CA VAL A 3 -4.92 4.73 -16.69
C VAL A 3 -3.79 5.64 -16.23
N THR A 4 -4.06 6.53 -15.28
CA THR A 4 -3.02 7.33 -14.63
C THR A 4 -2.69 6.73 -13.27
N ILE A 5 -1.39 6.51 -12.99
CA ILE A 5 -0.92 5.95 -11.71
C ILE A 5 -0.23 7.07 -10.92
N ILE A 6 -0.88 7.56 -9.87
CA ILE A 6 -0.28 8.48 -8.90
C ILE A 6 0.62 7.69 -7.96
N GLY A 7 1.88 8.12 -7.81
CA GLY A 7 2.93 7.31 -7.19
C GLY A 7 3.58 6.33 -8.17
N GLY A 8 3.51 6.61 -9.47
CA GLY A 8 3.97 5.73 -10.56
C GLY A 8 5.45 5.34 -10.51
N SER A 9 6.31 6.12 -9.86
CA SER A 9 7.74 5.81 -9.65
C SER A 9 8.02 5.03 -8.35
N GLY A 10 7.01 4.76 -7.53
CA GLY A 10 7.14 4.03 -6.27
C GLY A 10 7.12 2.51 -6.43
N LEU A 11 7.26 1.80 -5.30
CA LEU A 11 7.32 0.32 -5.23
C LEU A 11 6.16 -0.35 -5.97
N ILE A 12 4.93 0.08 -5.71
CA ILE A 12 3.75 -0.51 -6.35
C ILE A 12 3.56 0.02 -7.77
N GLY A 13 3.76 1.33 -7.99
CA GLY A 13 3.55 1.96 -9.30
C GLY A 13 4.42 1.34 -10.39
N THR A 14 5.71 1.10 -10.11
CA THR A 14 6.65 0.50 -11.06
C THR A 14 6.33 -0.97 -11.41
N LYS A 15 5.67 -1.69 -10.50
CA LYS A 15 5.20 -3.06 -10.73
C LYS A 15 3.85 -3.09 -11.46
N LEU A 16 2.96 -2.15 -11.14
CA LEU A 16 1.62 -2.07 -11.71
C LEU A 16 1.62 -1.63 -13.17
N ALA A 17 2.43 -0.62 -13.53
CA ALA A 17 2.45 -0.05 -14.87
C ALA A 17 2.64 -1.11 -15.96
N PRO A 18 3.69 -1.98 -15.93
CA PRO A 18 3.89 -3.00 -16.95
C PRO A 18 2.79 -4.08 -16.98
N LEU A 19 2.09 -4.33 -15.86
CA LEU A 19 0.95 -5.26 -15.83
C LEU A 19 -0.22 -4.70 -16.64
N LEU A 20 -0.55 -3.43 -16.43
CA LEU A 20 -1.62 -2.75 -17.14
C LEU A 20 -1.30 -2.56 -18.64
N GLU A 21 -0.05 -2.25 -18.97
CA GLU A 21 0.39 -2.13 -20.38
C GLU A 21 0.27 -3.47 -21.12
N ARG A 22 0.69 -4.58 -20.50
CA ARG A 22 0.50 -5.94 -21.05
C ARG A 22 -0.96 -6.31 -21.22
N ALA A 23 -1.84 -5.77 -20.38
CA ALA A 23 -3.30 -5.93 -20.52
C ALA A 23 -3.93 -5.00 -21.59
N GLY A 24 -3.11 -4.23 -22.32
CA GLY A 24 -3.57 -3.36 -23.42
C GLY A 24 -4.09 -2.00 -22.97
N HIS A 25 -3.78 -1.56 -21.75
CA HIS A 25 -4.11 -0.22 -21.28
C HIS A 25 -3.00 0.77 -21.65
N ARG A 26 -3.37 2.04 -21.87
CA ARG A 26 -2.42 3.14 -21.98
C ARG A 26 -2.16 3.66 -20.57
N VAL A 27 -0.91 3.59 -20.11
CA VAL A 27 -0.53 3.96 -18.75
C VAL A 27 0.24 5.27 -18.74
N THR A 28 -0.12 6.17 -17.83
CA THR A 28 0.58 7.42 -17.54
C THR A 28 1.07 7.34 -16.08
N PRO A 29 2.34 7.00 -15.83
CA PRO A 29 2.91 7.11 -14.50
C PRO A 29 3.05 8.58 -14.12
N ALA A 30 2.64 8.94 -12.90
CA ALA A 30 2.66 10.30 -12.38
C ALA A 30 3.30 10.34 -11.00
N SER A 31 4.32 11.17 -10.83
CA SER A 31 5.06 11.36 -9.58
C SER A 31 5.82 12.69 -9.61
N PRO A 32 6.35 13.17 -8.48
CA PRO A 32 7.14 14.41 -8.46
C PRO A 32 8.33 14.38 -9.43
N SER A 33 9.00 13.24 -9.60
CA SER A 33 10.09 13.10 -10.57
C SER A 33 9.64 13.19 -12.03
N GLN A 34 8.35 13.12 -12.30
CA GLN A 34 7.72 13.24 -13.61
C GLN A 34 6.92 14.55 -13.76
N GLY A 35 7.15 15.52 -12.85
CA GLY A 35 6.50 16.83 -12.90
C GLY A 35 5.06 16.87 -12.38
N VAL A 36 4.64 15.84 -11.63
CA VAL A 36 3.29 15.78 -11.06
C VAL A 36 3.35 15.78 -9.53
N ASN A 37 2.86 16.84 -8.92
CA ASN A 37 2.87 17.03 -7.47
C ASN A 37 1.43 17.17 -6.93
N THR A 38 0.95 16.13 -6.26
CA THR A 38 -0.40 16.12 -5.69
C THR A 38 -0.61 17.11 -4.53
N LEU A 39 0.47 17.53 -3.83
CA LEU A 39 0.38 18.50 -2.74
C LEU A 39 0.14 19.92 -3.26
N THR A 40 0.73 20.28 -4.39
CA THR A 40 0.59 21.62 -5.00
C THR A 40 -0.47 21.65 -6.11
N GLY A 41 -0.84 20.49 -6.65
CA GLY A 41 -1.70 20.38 -7.83
C GLY A 41 -0.93 20.54 -9.16
N GLU A 42 0.37 20.79 -9.13
CA GLU A 42 1.20 20.95 -10.31
C GLU A 42 1.19 19.67 -11.16
N GLY A 43 0.99 19.82 -12.47
CA GLY A 43 0.98 18.74 -13.44
C GLY A 43 -0.26 17.83 -13.41
N LEU A 44 -1.14 17.92 -12.40
CA LEU A 44 -2.32 17.04 -12.27
C LEU A 44 -3.26 17.14 -13.47
N ALA A 45 -3.63 18.34 -13.87
CA ALA A 45 -4.56 18.53 -15.00
C ALA A 45 -4.05 17.87 -16.29
N GLN A 46 -2.74 17.98 -16.55
CA GLN A 46 -2.11 17.37 -17.72
C GLN A 46 -2.06 15.85 -17.60
N ALA A 47 -1.66 15.32 -16.43
CA ALA A 47 -1.55 13.88 -16.20
C ALA A 47 -2.90 13.16 -16.24
N LEU A 48 -4.00 13.86 -15.91
CA LEU A 48 -5.35 13.32 -15.88
C LEU A 48 -6.14 13.58 -17.16
N ALA A 49 -5.58 14.31 -18.13
CA ALA A 49 -6.27 14.62 -19.39
C ALA A 49 -6.64 13.33 -20.14
N GLY A 50 -7.93 13.04 -20.27
CA GLY A 50 -8.46 11.85 -20.94
C GLY A 50 -8.25 10.54 -20.16
N ALA A 51 -7.91 10.58 -18.88
CA ALA A 51 -7.82 9.39 -18.03
C ALA A 51 -9.21 8.81 -17.77
N ASP A 52 -9.36 7.51 -17.98
CA ASP A 52 -10.57 6.76 -17.62
C ASP A 52 -10.54 6.35 -16.14
N VAL A 53 -9.38 5.91 -15.67
CA VAL A 53 -9.13 5.39 -14.33
C VAL A 53 -7.90 6.05 -13.74
N VAL A 54 -7.97 6.41 -12.46
CA VAL A 54 -6.80 6.83 -11.68
C VAL A 54 -6.52 5.79 -10.60
N VAL A 55 -5.26 5.38 -10.47
CA VAL A 55 -4.82 4.48 -9.40
C VAL A 55 -3.87 5.26 -8.49
N ASP A 56 -4.31 5.54 -7.27
CA ASP A 56 -3.50 6.22 -6.25
C ASP A 56 -2.77 5.20 -5.37
N VAL A 57 -1.49 5.03 -5.63
CA VAL A 57 -0.54 4.24 -4.84
C VAL A 57 0.53 5.13 -4.19
N SER A 58 0.26 6.42 -4.08
CA SER A 58 1.16 7.36 -3.44
C SER A 58 1.28 7.12 -1.94
N ASN A 59 2.44 7.48 -1.38
CA ASN A 59 2.70 7.42 0.05
C ASN A 59 3.44 8.67 0.52
N SER A 60 3.27 9.01 1.80
CA SER A 60 3.98 10.12 2.41
C SER A 60 5.48 9.85 2.49
N PRO A 61 6.33 10.83 2.18
CA PRO A 61 7.77 10.72 2.40
C PRO A 61 8.16 10.77 3.89
N SER A 62 7.24 11.16 4.77
CA SER A 62 7.43 11.23 6.22
C SER A 62 6.36 10.43 6.95
N PHE A 63 6.74 9.77 8.04
CA PHE A 63 5.83 9.08 8.96
C PHE A 63 5.52 9.91 10.22
N GLU A 64 6.04 11.13 10.33
CA GLU A 64 5.66 12.07 11.38
C GLU A 64 4.16 12.37 11.29
N GLU A 65 3.47 12.30 12.42
CA GLU A 65 1.99 12.31 12.49
C GLU A 65 1.35 13.49 11.76
N GLN A 66 1.87 14.70 11.99
CA GLN A 66 1.32 15.89 11.33
C GLN A 66 1.61 15.89 9.83
N ALA A 67 2.83 15.50 9.44
CA ALA A 67 3.25 15.48 8.05
C ALA A 67 2.49 14.43 7.23
N VAL A 68 2.31 13.21 7.76
CA VAL A 68 1.57 12.16 7.08
C VAL A 68 0.07 12.49 6.96
N MET A 69 -0.52 13.08 7.99
CA MET A 69 -1.91 13.53 7.95
C MET A 69 -2.11 14.64 6.92
N GLN A 70 -1.23 15.63 6.91
CA GLN A 70 -1.27 16.72 5.93
C GLN A 70 -1.09 16.19 4.52
N PHE A 71 -0.14 15.27 4.31
CA PHE A 71 0.10 14.65 3.01
C PHE A 71 -1.18 14.03 2.46
N PHE A 72 -1.77 13.06 3.17
CA PHE A 72 -2.94 12.34 2.66
C PHE A 72 -4.16 13.23 2.50
N ARG A 73 -4.40 14.18 3.41
CA ARG A 73 -5.52 15.12 3.25
C ARG A 73 -5.37 16.03 2.05
N THR A 74 -4.20 16.64 1.90
CA THR A 74 -3.99 17.63 0.83
C THR A 74 -3.88 16.96 -0.54
N SER A 75 -3.08 15.88 -0.64
CA SER A 75 -2.89 15.18 -1.92
C SER A 75 -4.21 14.59 -2.42
N THR A 76 -4.98 13.95 -1.55
CA THR A 76 -6.25 13.33 -1.93
C THR A 76 -7.30 14.37 -2.32
N ALA A 77 -7.40 15.47 -1.57
CA ALA A 77 -8.34 16.54 -1.92
C ALA A 77 -8.03 17.16 -3.30
N ASN A 78 -6.76 17.46 -3.57
CA ASN A 78 -6.32 17.99 -4.86
C ASN A 78 -6.55 16.99 -5.99
N LEU A 79 -6.24 15.72 -5.75
CA LEU A 79 -6.40 14.65 -6.74
C LEU A 79 -7.87 14.46 -7.11
N LEU A 80 -8.76 14.32 -6.14
CA LEU A 80 -10.21 14.15 -6.38
C LEU A 80 -10.83 15.36 -7.10
N ALA A 81 -10.39 16.58 -6.77
CA ALA A 81 -10.84 17.78 -7.47
C ALA A 81 -10.40 17.78 -8.95
N ALA A 82 -9.15 17.38 -9.22
CA ALA A 82 -8.61 17.29 -10.57
C ALA A 82 -9.29 16.15 -11.37
N GLU A 83 -9.54 14.99 -10.73
CA GLU A 83 -10.26 13.87 -11.33
C GLU A 83 -11.69 14.24 -11.72
N GLN A 84 -12.41 14.95 -10.84
CA GLN A 84 -13.76 15.43 -11.14
C GLN A 84 -13.74 16.38 -12.35
N ALA A 85 -12.77 17.29 -12.42
CA ALA A 85 -12.62 18.23 -13.53
C ALA A 85 -12.27 17.52 -14.85
N ALA A 86 -11.47 16.44 -14.79
CA ALA A 86 -11.06 15.64 -15.93
C ALA A 86 -12.13 14.61 -16.39
N GLY A 87 -13.19 14.40 -15.60
CA GLY A 87 -14.22 13.41 -15.90
C GLY A 87 -13.77 11.96 -15.69
N VAL A 88 -12.84 11.72 -14.75
CA VAL A 88 -12.39 10.37 -14.37
C VAL A 88 -13.57 9.54 -13.87
N ARG A 89 -13.67 8.31 -14.34
CA ARG A 89 -14.81 7.43 -14.08
C ARG A 89 -14.58 6.45 -12.93
N HIS A 90 -13.33 6.22 -12.54
CA HIS A 90 -12.98 5.29 -11.46
C HIS A 90 -11.70 5.74 -10.76
N HIS A 91 -11.80 6.00 -9.46
CA HIS A 91 -10.67 6.20 -8.55
C HIS A 91 -10.37 4.90 -7.81
N VAL A 92 -9.17 4.34 -7.99
CA VAL A 92 -8.70 3.16 -7.24
C VAL A 92 -7.63 3.61 -6.26
N ALA A 93 -7.88 3.47 -4.96
CA ALA A 93 -6.92 3.84 -3.93
C ALA A 93 -6.33 2.62 -3.23
N LEU A 94 -5.01 2.59 -3.09
CA LEU A 94 -4.33 1.63 -2.22
C LEU A 94 -4.34 2.14 -0.78
N SER A 95 -4.96 1.38 0.10
CA SER A 95 -4.98 1.60 1.55
C SER A 95 -4.40 0.39 2.29
N VAL A 96 -4.56 0.31 3.59
CA VAL A 96 -3.95 -0.71 4.43
C VAL A 96 -4.98 -1.41 5.31
N VAL A 97 -4.89 -2.74 5.41
CA VAL A 97 -5.69 -3.55 6.36
C VAL A 97 -5.33 -3.15 7.78
N GLY A 98 -6.34 -2.93 8.59
CA GLY A 98 -6.17 -2.50 9.99
C GLY A 98 -6.17 -0.97 10.18
N ALA A 99 -6.30 -0.16 9.13
CA ALA A 99 -6.34 1.30 9.25
C ALA A 99 -7.40 1.77 10.27
N ASP A 100 -8.56 1.16 10.25
CA ASP A 100 -9.70 1.45 11.15
C ASP A 100 -9.61 0.78 12.53
N ARG A 101 -8.61 -0.09 12.76
CA ARG A 101 -8.43 -0.86 14.00
C ARG A 101 -7.29 -0.33 14.87
N LEU A 102 -6.38 0.47 14.30
CA LEU A 102 -5.14 0.93 14.94
C LEU A 102 -5.15 2.46 15.09
N ALA A 103 -6.12 2.98 15.84
CA ALA A 103 -6.32 4.41 16.01
C ALA A 103 -5.17 5.15 16.71
N ASP A 104 -4.29 4.46 17.44
CA ASP A 104 -3.12 5.05 18.08
C ASP A 104 -2.00 5.38 17.08
N SER A 105 -1.99 4.74 15.89
CA SER A 105 -1.03 5.04 14.84
C SER A 105 -1.43 6.28 14.04
N GLY A 106 -0.54 7.29 14.00
CA GLY A 106 -0.73 8.50 13.17
C GLY A 106 -0.87 8.18 11.68
N TYR A 107 -0.10 7.21 11.19
CA TYR A 107 -0.19 6.73 9.81
C TYR A 107 -1.57 6.13 9.50
N MET A 108 -2.08 5.26 10.37
CA MET A 108 -3.39 4.61 10.18
C MET A 108 -4.53 5.63 10.22
N ARG A 109 -4.47 6.60 11.15
CA ARG A 109 -5.43 7.73 11.16
C ARG A 109 -5.40 8.54 9.87
N ALA A 110 -4.21 8.77 9.31
CA ALA A 110 -4.05 9.49 8.04
C ALA A 110 -4.64 8.70 6.86
N LYS A 111 -4.50 7.37 6.83
CA LYS A 111 -5.13 6.50 5.84
C LYS A 111 -6.65 6.50 5.96
N VAL A 112 -7.20 6.46 7.17
CA VAL A 112 -8.66 6.62 7.39
C VAL A 112 -9.15 7.99 6.92
N ALA A 113 -8.38 9.06 7.15
CA ALA A 113 -8.72 10.39 6.64
C ALA A 113 -8.71 10.45 5.11
N GLN A 114 -7.76 9.77 4.44
CA GLN A 114 -7.76 9.59 2.99
C GLN A 114 -9.02 8.87 2.51
N GLU A 115 -9.34 7.72 3.11
CA GLU A 115 -10.54 6.94 2.77
C GLU A 115 -11.82 7.75 2.94
N ALA A 116 -11.91 8.56 4.01
CA ALA A 116 -13.07 9.43 4.26
C ALA A 116 -13.26 10.50 3.18
N LEU A 117 -12.17 11.08 2.66
CA LEU A 117 -12.24 12.03 1.54
C LEU A 117 -12.72 11.35 0.25
N ILE A 118 -12.22 10.14 -0.04
CA ILE A 118 -12.62 9.37 -1.22
C ILE A 118 -14.09 9.00 -1.14
N THR A 119 -14.54 8.45 -0.01
CA THR A 119 -15.93 8.01 0.18
C THR A 119 -16.93 9.16 0.19
N GLY A 120 -16.51 10.33 0.65
CA GLY A 120 -17.30 11.57 0.62
C GLY A 120 -17.24 12.32 -0.72
N GLY A 121 -16.39 11.87 -1.64
CA GLY A 121 -16.17 12.47 -2.96
C GLY A 121 -17.30 12.16 -3.96
N LYS A 122 -17.15 12.68 -5.19
CA LYS A 122 -18.12 12.48 -6.29
C LYS A 122 -17.63 11.50 -7.35
N VAL A 123 -16.33 11.17 -7.36
CA VAL A 123 -15.76 10.23 -8.31
C VAL A 123 -16.08 8.81 -7.84
N PRO A 124 -16.62 7.93 -8.68
CA PRO A 124 -16.84 6.53 -8.33
C PRO A 124 -15.50 5.87 -7.95
N TYR A 125 -15.49 5.00 -6.94
CA TYR A 125 -14.22 4.54 -6.36
C TYR A 125 -14.20 3.05 -6.00
N THR A 126 -12.99 2.54 -5.84
CA THR A 126 -12.69 1.29 -5.14
C THR A 126 -11.47 1.50 -4.24
N ILE A 127 -11.63 1.32 -2.94
CA ILE A 127 -10.52 1.34 -1.99
C ILE A 127 -10.03 -0.09 -1.77
N VAL A 128 -8.77 -0.34 -2.07
CA VAL A 128 -8.10 -1.62 -1.84
C VAL A 128 -7.26 -1.52 -0.58
N ARG A 129 -7.70 -2.15 0.51
CA ARG A 129 -6.88 -2.32 1.70
C ARG A 129 -6.03 -3.57 1.54
N ALA A 130 -4.73 -3.39 1.33
CA ALA A 130 -3.76 -4.49 1.32
C ALA A 130 -3.17 -4.71 2.71
N THR A 131 -2.76 -5.94 3.01
CA THR A 131 -1.95 -6.21 4.20
C THR A 131 -0.52 -5.72 4.01
N GLN A 132 0.31 -5.83 5.05
CA GLN A 132 1.69 -5.37 5.04
C GLN A 132 2.53 -6.12 3.99
N PHE A 133 3.54 -5.43 3.43
CA PHE A 133 4.36 -6.01 2.36
C PHE A 133 5.61 -6.69 2.92
N PHE A 134 6.04 -7.78 2.30
CA PHE A 134 7.29 -8.48 2.63
C PHE A 134 8.50 -7.55 2.55
N GLU A 135 8.48 -6.60 1.62
CA GLU A 135 9.53 -5.61 1.39
C GLU A 135 9.82 -4.73 2.61
N PHE A 136 8.86 -4.62 3.54
CA PHE A 136 9.01 -3.81 4.76
C PHE A 136 9.34 -4.62 6.03
N LEU A 137 9.46 -5.96 5.94
CA LEU A 137 9.70 -6.81 7.12
C LEU A 137 10.91 -6.38 7.93
N ARG A 138 12.02 -6.04 7.28
CA ARG A 138 13.23 -5.60 7.96
C ARG A 138 13.06 -4.23 8.63
N ALA A 139 12.29 -3.34 8.03
CA ALA A 139 12.02 -2.02 8.58
C ALA A 139 11.14 -2.06 9.84
N ILE A 140 10.30 -3.09 10.00
CA ILE A 140 9.48 -3.30 11.21
C ILE A 140 10.35 -3.45 12.45
N ALA A 141 11.50 -4.08 12.31
CA ALA A 141 12.42 -4.33 13.43
C ALA A 141 13.18 -3.07 13.91
N GLY A 142 13.31 -2.04 13.07
CA GLY A 142 14.17 -0.91 13.35
C GLY A 142 15.65 -1.29 13.44
N ASP A 143 16.47 -0.40 14.02
CA ASP A 143 17.93 -0.50 13.99
C ASP A 143 18.55 -1.13 15.27
N GLY A 144 17.74 -1.52 16.23
CA GLY A 144 18.22 -2.11 17.50
C GLY A 144 18.96 -3.44 17.31
N ALA A 145 19.98 -3.71 18.14
CA ALA A 145 20.76 -4.97 18.09
C ALA A 145 19.91 -6.20 18.43
N ALA A 146 18.91 -6.08 19.29
CA ALA A 146 17.96 -7.12 19.66
C ALA A 146 16.53 -6.55 19.55
N PRO A 147 15.98 -6.42 18.31
CA PRO A 147 14.71 -5.77 18.11
C PRO A 147 13.56 -6.56 18.75
N ARG A 148 12.72 -5.84 19.50
CA ARG A 148 11.48 -6.38 20.08
C ARG A 148 10.36 -6.21 19.07
N VAL A 149 9.77 -7.30 18.63
CA VAL A 149 8.72 -7.32 17.61
C VAL A 149 7.50 -8.06 18.16
N SER A 150 6.32 -7.54 17.86
CA SER A 150 5.05 -8.13 18.28
C SER A 150 4.95 -9.61 17.87
N SER A 151 4.44 -10.44 18.77
CA SER A 151 4.09 -11.83 18.48
C SER A 151 2.68 -12.00 17.90
N ALA A 152 1.94 -10.91 17.73
CA ALA A 152 0.60 -10.95 17.12
C ALA A 152 0.65 -11.48 15.67
N LEU A 153 -0.43 -12.15 15.27
CA LEU A 153 -0.58 -12.62 13.89
C LEU A 153 -0.71 -11.43 12.93
N PHE A 154 -0.07 -11.55 11.79
CA PHE A 154 -0.32 -10.70 10.62
C PHE A 154 -0.31 -11.55 9.35
N GLN A 155 -0.70 -10.97 8.24
CA GLN A 155 -0.93 -11.68 6.98
C GLN A 155 -0.22 -10.98 5.81
N PRO A 156 1.13 -10.89 5.84
CA PRO A 156 1.86 -10.09 4.87
C PRO A 156 1.84 -10.70 3.47
N MET A 157 2.07 -9.86 2.45
CA MET A 157 2.04 -10.25 1.05
C MET A 157 3.17 -9.57 0.25
N ALA A 158 3.49 -10.10 -0.93
CA ALA A 158 4.45 -9.49 -1.83
C ALA A 158 3.88 -8.24 -2.50
N ALA A 159 4.71 -7.22 -2.74
CA ALA A 159 4.31 -6.05 -3.52
C ALA A 159 3.89 -6.40 -4.96
N ASP A 160 4.45 -7.46 -5.54
CA ASP A 160 4.05 -8.00 -6.85
C ASP A 160 2.60 -8.46 -6.85
N ASP A 161 2.15 -9.14 -5.79
CA ASP A 161 0.77 -9.61 -5.65
C ASP A 161 -0.20 -8.44 -5.44
N VAL A 162 0.22 -7.41 -4.70
CA VAL A 162 -0.56 -6.16 -4.58
C VAL A 162 -0.76 -5.51 -5.94
N ALA A 163 0.30 -5.42 -6.74
CA ALA A 163 0.23 -4.86 -8.09
C ALA A 163 -0.69 -5.70 -9.01
N GLN A 164 -0.60 -7.04 -8.93
CA GLN A 164 -1.49 -7.93 -9.69
C GLN A 164 -2.96 -7.76 -9.28
N PHE A 165 -3.23 -7.67 -7.97
CA PHE A 165 -4.58 -7.44 -7.49
C PHE A 165 -5.14 -6.09 -7.98
N LEU A 166 -4.37 -5.01 -7.86
CA LEU A 166 -4.75 -3.69 -8.39
C LEU A 166 -5.00 -3.74 -9.90
N ALA A 167 -4.15 -4.44 -10.68
CA ALA A 167 -4.34 -4.61 -12.12
C ALA A 167 -5.65 -5.35 -12.43
N SER A 168 -6.10 -6.27 -11.58
CA SER A 168 -7.38 -6.96 -11.74
C SER A 168 -8.59 -6.08 -11.40
N VAL A 169 -8.42 -5.08 -10.52
CA VAL A 169 -9.49 -4.14 -10.11
C VAL A 169 -9.72 -3.05 -11.16
N VAL A 170 -8.65 -2.57 -11.80
CA VAL A 170 -8.70 -1.45 -12.76
C VAL A 170 -9.76 -1.62 -13.85
N PRO A 171 -9.92 -2.79 -14.52
CA PRO A 171 -10.91 -2.96 -15.57
C PRO A 171 -12.34 -3.21 -15.05
N GLN A 172 -12.55 -3.31 -13.75
CA GLN A 172 -13.87 -3.58 -13.16
C GLN A 172 -14.66 -2.28 -12.97
N ASP A 173 -15.97 -2.42 -12.83
CA ASP A 173 -16.81 -1.29 -12.41
C ASP A 173 -16.45 -0.86 -10.98
N PRO A 174 -16.56 0.46 -10.68
CA PRO A 174 -16.34 0.99 -9.34
C PRO A 174 -17.24 0.32 -8.31
N ARG A 175 -16.65 -0.21 -7.24
CA ARG A 175 -17.43 -0.87 -6.18
C ARG A 175 -18.11 0.11 -5.22
N ASN A 176 -17.67 1.37 -5.23
CA ASN A 176 -18.07 2.39 -4.24
C ASN A 176 -17.98 1.85 -2.81
N GLY A 177 -16.89 1.15 -2.54
CA GLY A 177 -16.64 0.44 -1.30
C GLY A 177 -15.19 0.04 -1.11
N ILE A 178 -14.95 -0.64 0.01
CA ILE A 178 -13.63 -1.15 0.41
C ILE A 178 -13.57 -2.65 0.09
N VAL A 179 -12.44 -3.09 -0.47
CA VAL A 179 -12.07 -4.49 -0.61
C VAL A 179 -10.76 -4.73 0.13
N GLU A 180 -10.64 -5.87 0.79
CA GLU A 180 -9.41 -6.28 1.45
C GLU A 180 -8.68 -7.35 0.65
N VAL A 181 -7.35 -7.29 0.63
CA VAL A 181 -6.48 -8.31 0.06
C VAL A 181 -5.33 -8.60 1.02
N GLY A 182 -4.96 -9.86 1.16
CA GLY A 182 -3.86 -10.29 2.03
C GLY A 182 -3.13 -11.49 1.49
N GLY A 183 -1.94 -11.72 2.00
CA GLY A 183 -1.12 -12.85 1.62
C GLY A 183 -1.74 -14.21 2.00
N PRO A 184 -1.15 -15.31 1.49
CA PRO A 184 -1.70 -16.66 1.68
C PRO A 184 -1.50 -17.17 3.11
N GLN A 185 -0.62 -16.56 3.90
CA GLN A 185 -0.20 -17.08 5.20
C GLN A 185 -0.45 -16.07 6.31
N ARG A 186 -1.00 -16.56 7.42
CA ARG A 186 -1.06 -15.86 8.70
C ARG A 186 0.03 -16.43 9.59
N LEU A 187 0.91 -15.59 10.10
CA LEU A 187 2.03 -16.02 10.93
C LEU A 187 2.37 -14.95 11.97
N PRO A 188 3.05 -15.30 13.09
CA PRO A 188 3.53 -14.31 14.05
C PRO A 188 4.50 -13.33 13.40
N MET A 189 4.33 -12.02 13.69
CA MET A 189 5.13 -10.98 13.04
C MET A 189 6.63 -11.14 13.36
N ASN A 190 6.98 -11.45 14.61
CA ASN A 190 8.37 -11.69 15.01
C ASN A 190 9.03 -12.83 14.21
N GLU A 191 8.28 -13.89 13.88
CA GLU A 191 8.80 -15.01 13.08
C GLU A 191 9.08 -14.59 11.65
N ALA A 192 8.16 -13.84 11.02
CA ALA A 192 8.37 -13.35 9.67
C ALA A 192 9.59 -12.42 9.57
N VAL A 193 9.75 -11.53 10.54
CA VAL A 193 10.91 -10.63 10.60
C VAL A 193 12.20 -11.42 10.80
N GLN A 194 12.23 -12.44 11.70
CA GLN A 194 13.40 -13.29 11.89
C GLN A 194 13.76 -14.04 10.60
N ARG A 195 12.79 -14.63 9.89
CA ARG A 195 13.03 -15.29 8.59
C ARG A 195 13.63 -14.32 7.57
N ALA A 196 13.14 -13.08 7.53
CA ALA A 196 13.71 -12.05 6.65
C ALA A 196 15.16 -11.71 7.03
N PHE A 197 15.49 -11.65 8.31
CA PHE A 197 16.87 -11.45 8.78
C PHE A 197 17.78 -12.61 8.36
N ASP A 198 17.36 -13.84 8.65
CA ASP A 198 18.13 -15.04 8.31
C ASP A 198 18.41 -15.11 6.79
N ALA A 199 17.42 -14.85 5.95
CA ALA A 199 17.55 -14.87 4.50
C ALA A 199 18.50 -13.79 3.94
N HIS A 200 18.63 -12.65 4.64
CA HIS A 200 19.51 -11.55 4.23
C HIS A 200 20.88 -11.57 4.94
N GLY A 201 21.18 -12.60 5.74
CA GLY A 201 22.44 -12.71 6.48
C GLY A 201 22.57 -11.71 7.64
N ASP A 202 21.44 -11.16 8.13
CA ASP A 202 21.42 -10.28 9.30
C ASP A 202 21.54 -11.13 10.58
N ALA A 203 22.64 -10.96 11.32
CA ALA A 203 22.91 -11.76 12.51
C ALA A 203 22.04 -11.39 13.74
N ARG A 204 21.25 -10.33 13.67
CA ARG A 204 20.39 -9.91 14.76
C ARG A 204 19.34 -10.97 15.08
N ARG A 205 18.98 -11.06 16.37
CA ARG A 205 17.91 -11.96 16.83
C ARG A 205 16.71 -11.15 17.29
N VAL A 206 15.55 -11.46 16.71
CA VAL A 206 14.28 -10.84 17.05
C VAL A 206 13.77 -11.40 18.37
N VAL A 207 13.44 -10.52 19.30
CA VAL A 207 12.80 -10.86 20.55
C VAL A 207 11.28 -10.75 20.40
N ALA A 208 10.57 -11.87 20.53
CA ALA A 208 9.11 -11.87 20.55
C ALA A 208 8.59 -11.09 21.76
N ASP A 209 7.75 -10.11 21.55
CA ASP A 209 7.20 -9.27 22.62
C ASP A 209 5.76 -8.85 22.31
N ALA A 210 4.81 -9.43 23.02
CA ALA A 210 3.38 -9.09 22.87
C ALA A 210 3.06 -7.63 23.22
N GLN A 211 3.97 -6.90 23.88
CA GLN A 211 3.82 -5.49 24.22
C GLN A 211 4.60 -4.56 23.27
N ALA A 212 5.32 -5.11 22.30
CA ALA A 212 6.01 -4.29 21.31
C ALA A 212 4.99 -3.54 20.42
N LEU A 213 5.19 -2.23 20.32
CA LEU A 213 4.31 -1.39 19.51
C LEU A 213 4.67 -1.49 18.02
N TYR A 214 3.65 -1.55 17.20
CA TYR A 214 3.74 -1.44 15.75
C TYR A 214 3.30 -0.04 15.34
N PHE A 215 4.24 0.81 14.94
CA PHE A 215 3.98 2.24 14.61
C PHE A 215 3.07 2.95 15.63
N GLY A 216 3.39 2.76 16.92
CA GLY A 216 2.69 3.40 18.03
C GLY A 216 1.45 2.64 18.56
N SER A 217 1.03 1.57 17.91
CA SER A 217 -0.16 0.79 18.29
C SER A 217 0.20 -0.59 18.85
N LEU A 218 -0.52 -1.04 19.87
CA LEU A 218 -0.48 -2.41 20.33
C LEU A 218 -1.30 -3.30 19.39
N LEU A 219 -0.71 -4.44 19.00
CA LEU A 219 -1.36 -5.39 18.10
C LEU A 219 -2.06 -6.52 18.85
N ASN A 220 -3.10 -7.07 18.23
CA ASN A 220 -3.67 -8.38 18.51
C ASN A 220 -3.76 -9.19 17.21
N ASP A 221 -4.15 -10.47 17.28
CA ASP A 221 -4.19 -11.39 16.14
C ASP A 221 -5.20 -11.04 15.04
N ARG A 222 -5.98 -9.97 15.22
CA ARG A 222 -6.93 -9.45 14.23
C ARG A 222 -6.54 -8.10 13.67
N SER A 223 -5.51 -7.46 14.22
CA SER A 223 -5.14 -6.08 13.87
C SER A 223 -4.72 -5.95 12.41
N LEU A 224 -3.92 -6.89 11.91
CA LEU A 224 -3.25 -6.82 10.60
C LEU A 224 -3.55 -8.06 9.74
N VAL A 225 -4.73 -8.64 9.91
CA VAL A 225 -5.23 -9.75 9.08
C VAL A 225 -6.53 -9.32 8.40
N THR A 226 -6.75 -9.86 7.20
CA THR A 226 -7.98 -9.58 6.45
C THR A 226 -9.21 -10.17 7.12
N SER A 227 -10.36 -9.62 6.81
CA SER A 227 -11.66 -10.22 7.10
C SER A 227 -11.80 -11.58 6.38
N ALA A 228 -12.79 -12.38 6.78
CA ALA A 228 -13.00 -13.69 6.17
C ALA A 228 -13.27 -13.57 4.65
N GLY A 229 -12.59 -14.39 3.86
CA GLY A 229 -12.78 -14.48 2.41
C GLY A 229 -11.94 -13.50 1.57
N ALA A 230 -11.13 -12.65 2.18
CA ALA A 230 -10.28 -11.69 1.49
C ALA A 230 -8.84 -12.20 1.28
N GLN A 231 -8.68 -13.45 0.88
CA GLN A 231 -7.37 -14.07 0.64
C GLN A 231 -7.06 -14.04 -0.86
N PHE A 232 -5.83 -13.69 -1.21
CA PHE A 232 -5.30 -13.77 -2.57
C PHE A 232 -4.30 -14.93 -2.63
N ASP A 233 -4.48 -15.83 -3.60
CA ASP A 233 -3.62 -17.00 -3.79
C ASP A 233 -2.32 -16.56 -4.46
N ALA A 234 -1.26 -16.39 -3.66
CA ALA A 234 -0.15 -15.54 -4.00
C ALA A 234 1.18 -16.11 -3.48
N ILE A 235 2.24 -15.35 -3.65
CA ILE A 235 3.60 -15.67 -3.25
C ILE A 235 3.67 -15.87 -1.73
N THR A 236 4.12 -17.06 -1.29
CA THR A 236 4.40 -17.32 0.13
C THR A 236 5.65 -16.57 0.58
N LEU A 237 5.79 -16.33 1.90
CA LEU A 237 7.00 -15.71 2.45
C LEU A 237 8.27 -16.49 2.07
N ASP A 238 8.23 -17.83 2.17
CA ASP A 238 9.41 -18.65 1.87
C ASP A 238 9.79 -18.59 0.38
N ALA A 239 8.80 -18.60 -0.51
CA ALA A 239 9.04 -18.43 -1.95
C ALA A 239 9.61 -17.04 -2.28
N TRP A 240 9.13 -15.99 -1.61
CA TRP A 240 9.65 -14.64 -1.77
C TRP A 240 11.09 -14.52 -1.28
N LEU A 241 11.39 -15.05 -0.08
CA LEU A 241 12.73 -15.03 0.50
C LEU A 241 13.75 -15.82 -0.33
N ALA A 242 13.36 -16.96 -0.90
CA ALA A 242 14.21 -17.74 -1.78
C ALA A 242 14.67 -16.95 -3.02
N ASN A 243 13.80 -16.07 -3.54
CA ASN A 243 14.12 -15.21 -4.68
C ASN A 243 14.89 -13.93 -4.28
N ALA A 244 14.71 -13.44 -3.05
CA ALA A 244 15.41 -12.25 -2.55
C ALA A 244 16.93 -12.46 -2.37
N GLY A 245 17.38 -13.70 -2.21
CA GLY A 245 18.80 -14.09 -2.14
C GLY A 245 19.51 -14.16 -3.48
N THR A 246 18.83 -14.00 -4.60
CA THR A 246 19.43 -14.08 -5.94
C THR A 246 19.97 -12.69 -6.34
N PRO A 247 21.29 -12.51 -6.60
CA PRO A 247 21.84 -11.25 -7.08
C PRO A 247 21.23 -10.90 -8.44
N GLY A 248 20.38 -9.88 -8.51
CA GLY A 248 19.76 -9.42 -9.77
C GLY A 248 18.27 -9.07 -9.69
N ALA A 249 17.56 -9.40 -8.61
CA ALA A 249 16.15 -9.02 -8.39
C ALA A 249 16.07 -7.72 -7.56
N ARG A 250 16.46 -6.59 -8.15
CA ARG A 250 16.25 -5.24 -7.59
C ARG A 250 15.36 -4.45 -8.52
#